data_b3517de3a9898d02e8c77ea463310530
#
_entry.id   b3517de3a9898d02e8c77ea463310530
#
_cell.length_a   1.000
_cell.length_b   1.000
_cell.length_c   1.000
_cell.angle_alpha   90.00
_cell.angle_beta   90.00
_cell.angle_gamma   90.00
#
_symmetry.space_group_name_H-M   'P 1'
#
loop_
_entity.id
_entity.type
_entity.pdbx_description
1 polymer ?
#
loop_
_entity_poly.entity_id
_entity_poly.type
_entity_poly.pdbx_seq_one_letter_code
_entity_poly.pdbx_strand_id
1 'polypeptide(L)'
;MSERSEVKRDGAKAQKNSGRGDYQKGDAQWNQFLVDYKEASRSFTLNKDVWAKICTDTFKVNRDMHPALKIIIGEQSKVRLGIIEWSVLKELIEFWEKNNG
;
A
#
# COMPACT_ATOMS: atom_id res chain seq x y z
N MET A 1 -10.89 -9.29 -10.88
CA MET A 1 -10.56 -9.13 -9.46
C MET A 1 -10.37 -7.68 -9.14
N SER A 2 -10.93 -7.21 -8.07
CA SER A 2 -10.85 -5.81 -7.69
C SER A 2 -9.80 -5.59 -6.60
N GLU A 3 -9.37 -4.35 -6.46
CA GLU A 3 -8.48 -3.94 -5.38
C GLU A 3 -9.06 -4.28 -4.01
N ARG A 4 -10.38 -4.24 -3.89
CA ARG A 4 -11.10 -4.63 -2.70
C ARG A 4 -10.84 -6.07 -2.29
N SER A 5 -10.75 -6.97 -3.26
CA SER A 5 -10.44 -8.38 -2.99
C SER A 5 -9.05 -8.53 -2.40
N GLU A 6 -8.11 -7.74 -2.90
CA GLU A 6 -6.74 -7.77 -2.38
C GLU A 6 -6.65 -7.20 -0.97
N VAL A 7 -7.41 -6.15 -0.68
CA VAL A 7 -7.49 -5.60 0.67
C VAL A 7 -7.98 -6.66 1.64
N LYS A 8 -9.04 -7.36 1.28
CA LYS A 8 -9.61 -8.42 2.10
C LYS A 8 -8.64 -9.58 2.26
N ARG A 9 -7.96 -9.95 1.19
CA ARG A 9 -6.96 -11.00 1.19
C ARG A 9 -5.84 -10.74 2.19
N ASP A 10 -5.40 -9.48 2.29
CA ASP A 10 -4.33 -9.09 3.20
C ASP A 10 -4.80 -8.93 4.64
N GLY A 11 -6.11 -8.99 4.88
CA GLY A 11 -6.64 -8.71 6.21
C GLY A 11 -6.54 -7.24 6.58
N ALA A 12 -6.35 -6.37 5.59
CA ALA A 12 -6.24 -4.95 5.82
C ALA A 12 -7.63 -4.31 5.99
N LYS A 13 -7.66 -3.16 6.64
CA LYS A 13 -8.88 -2.45 6.92
C LYS A 13 -9.10 -1.37 5.88
N ALA A 14 -10.20 -1.46 5.14
CA ALA A 14 -10.52 -0.47 4.13
C ALA A 14 -10.71 0.90 4.76
N GLN A 15 -10.12 1.92 4.12
CA GLN A 15 -10.14 3.28 4.63
C GLN A 15 -11.35 4.04 4.05
N LYS A 16 -12.10 4.69 4.93
CA LYS A 16 -13.21 5.53 4.50
C LYS A 16 -12.75 6.96 4.32
N ASN A 17 -13.35 7.63 3.35
CA ASN A 17 -13.21 9.06 3.19
C ASN A 17 -13.81 9.76 4.40
N SER A 18 -13.05 10.62 5.03
CA SER A 18 -13.52 11.30 6.22
C SER A 18 -14.69 12.25 5.89
N GLY A 19 -15.75 12.16 6.66
CA GLY A 19 -16.91 13.04 6.55
C GLY A 19 -17.91 12.73 5.45
N ARG A 20 -17.62 11.79 4.55
CA ARG A 20 -18.51 11.49 3.42
C ARG A 20 -19.06 10.07 3.43
N GLY A 21 -18.50 9.21 4.24
CA GLY A 21 -18.91 7.82 4.26
C GLY A 21 -18.45 7.00 3.07
N ASP A 22 -17.74 7.61 2.13
CA ASP A 22 -17.22 6.91 0.97
C ASP A 22 -15.83 6.35 1.26
N TYR A 23 -15.55 5.21 0.65
CA TYR A 23 -14.21 4.64 0.73
C TYR A 23 -13.30 5.31 -0.27
N GLN A 24 -12.07 5.58 0.12
CA GLN A 24 -11.03 5.89 -0.84
C GLN A 24 -10.74 4.61 -1.60
N LYS A 25 -10.91 4.69 -2.91
CA LYS A 25 -10.79 3.53 -3.77
C LYS A 25 -9.37 2.97 -3.70
N GLY A 26 -9.26 1.71 -3.34
CA GLY A 26 -7.99 1.00 -3.35
C GLY A 26 -7.11 1.22 -2.11
N ASP A 27 -7.56 2.04 -1.15
CA ASP A 27 -6.75 2.30 0.04
C ASP A 27 -7.19 1.45 1.21
N ALA A 28 -6.23 1.01 2.01
CA ALA A 28 -6.53 0.26 3.23
C ALA A 28 -5.44 0.45 4.27
N GLN A 29 -5.84 0.38 5.52
CA GLN A 29 -4.91 0.46 6.63
C GLN A 29 -4.45 -0.95 7.02
N TRP A 30 -3.15 -1.12 7.09
CA TRP A 30 -2.54 -2.36 7.55
C TRP A 30 -1.47 -2.03 8.59
N ASN A 31 -1.83 -2.20 9.86
CA ASN A 31 -0.99 -1.78 10.97
C ASN A 31 -0.64 -0.31 10.88
N GLN A 32 0.64 0.03 10.77
CA GLN A 32 1.11 1.42 10.69
C GLN A 32 1.23 1.92 9.26
N PHE A 33 0.74 1.15 8.30
CA PHE A 33 0.82 1.52 6.90
C PHE A 33 -0.55 1.84 6.34
N LEU A 34 -0.62 2.89 5.54
CA LEU A 34 -1.75 3.09 4.65
C LEU A 34 -1.32 2.62 3.28
N VAL A 35 -1.97 1.58 2.79
CA VAL A 35 -1.57 0.90 1.57
C VAL A 35 -2.50 1.31 0.43
N ASP A 36 -1.91 1.82 -0.65
CA ASP A 36 -2.62 2.09 -1.89
C ASP A 36 -2.50 0.86 -2.77
N TYR A 37 -3.64 0.33 -3.22
CA TYR A 37 -3.70 -0.89 -4.01
C TYR A 37 -3.90 -0.54 -5.48
N LYS A 38 -3.01 -1.01 -6.34
CA LYS A 38 -3.09 -0.79 -7.78
C LYS A 38 -3.03 -2.11 -8.53
N GLU A 39 -3.90 -2.26 -9.50
CA GLU A 39 -3.92 -3.42 -10.38
C GLU A 39 -3.51 -3.03 -11.78
N ALA A 40 -2.79 -3.93 -12.45
CA ALA A 40 -2.42 -3.77 -13.84
C ALA A 40 -2.35 -5.14 -14.51
N SER A 41 -2.63 -5.19 -15.81
CA SER A 41 -2.60 -6.46 -16.52
C SER A 41 -1.18 -6.88 -16.91
N ARG A 42 -0.34 -5.92 -17.27
CA ARG A 42 1.03 -6.21 -17.74
C ARG A 42 2.10 -5.43 -17.01
N SER A 43 1.85 -4.16 -16.74
CA SER A 43 2.87 -3.31 -16.15
C SER A 43 2.21 -2.18 -15.38
N PHE A 44 2.96 -1.61 -14.46
CA PHE A 44 2.56 -0.43 -13.72
C PHE A 44 3.71 0.55 -13.70
N THR A 45 3.42 1.80 -14.03
CA THR A 45 4.45 2.85 -14.02
C THR A 45 4.42 3.59 -12.70
N LEU A 46 5.53 3.50 -11.98
CA LEU A 46 5.72 4.27 -10.76
C LEU A 46 6.77 5.34 -11.04
N ASN A 47 6.39 6.58 -10.82
CA ASN A 47 7.32 7.69 -10.91
C ASN A 47 7.25 8.52 -9.63
N LYS A 48 8.07 9.55 -9.57
CA LYS A 48 8.16 10.40 -8.40
C LYS A 48 6.82 11.07 -8.05
N ASP A 49 6.07 11.47 -9.05
CA ASP A 49 4.79 12.15 -8.83
C ASP A 49 3.73 11.20 -8.26
N VAL A 50 3.70 9.99 -8.76
CA VAL A 50 2.77 8.96 -8.24
C VAL A 50 3.08 8.67 -6.78
N TRP A 51 4.36 8.49 -6.46
CA TRP A 51 4.76 8.23 -5.08
C TRP A 51 4.47 9.42 -4.16
N ALA A 52 4.73 10.64 -4.63
CA ALA A 52 4.46 11.84 -3.87
C ALA A 52 2.98 11.98 -3.54
N LYS A 53 2.10 11.62 -4.47
CA LYS A 53 0.66 11.64 -4.23
C LYS A 53 0.26 10.63 -3.16
N ILE A 54 0.83 9.44 -3.21
CA ILE A 54 0.57 8.40 -2.21
C ILE A 54 1.00 8.90 -0.82
N CYS A 55 2.15 9.51 -0.71
CA CYS A 55 2.64 10.09 0.55
C CYS A 55 1.70 11.18 1.07
N THR A 56 1.30 12.09 0.19
CA THR A 56 0.42 13.18 0.55
C THR A 56 -0.92 12.66 1.07
N ASP A 57 -1.49 11.70 0.37
CA ASP A 57 -2.78 11.11 0.76
C ASP A 57 -2.67 10.38 2.09
N THR A 58 -1.57 9.68 2.33
CA THR A 58 -1.33 9.00 3.60
C THR A 58 -1.28 9.99 4.75
N PHE A 59 -0.52 11.06 4.60
CA PHE A 59 -0.35 12.04 5.67
C PHE A 59 -1.60 12.87 5.92
N LYS A 60 -2.48 12.97 4.96
CA LYS A 60 -3.80 13.59 5.18
C LYS A 60 -4.67 12.73 6.09
N VAL A 61 -4.52 11.43 6.03
CA VAL A 61 -5.25 10.51 6.90
C VAL A 61 -4.64 10.53 8.30
N ASN A 62 -3.33 10.34 8.39
CA ASN A 62 -2.62 10.32 9.66
C ASN A 62 -1.13 10.52 9.41
N ARG A 63 -0.55 11.53 10.07
CA ARG A 63 0.87 11.85 9.91
C ARG A 63 1.80 10.76 10.43
N ASP A 64 1.31 9.92 11.32
CA ASP A 64 2.14 8.87 11.92
C ASP A 64 2.12 7.58 11.12
N MET A 65 1.33 7.52 10.07
CA MET A 65 1.28 6.34 9.19
C MET A 65 2.33 6.43 8.11
N HIS A 66 2.76 5.27 7.65
CA HIS A 66 3.71 5.16 6.56
C HIS A 66 2.99 4.86 5.25
N PRO A 67 3.34 5.54 4.17
CA PRO A 67 2.78 5.21 2.86
C PRO A 67 3.34 3.89 2.35
N ALA A 68 2.49 3.14 1.69
CA ALA A 68 2.89 1.90 1.03
C ALA A 68 2.07 1.73 -0.24
N LEU A 69 2.61 1.00 -1.19
CA LEU A 69 1.95 0.72 -2.45
C LEU A 69 2.01 -0.77 -2.71
N LYS A 70 0.85 -1.38 -2.90
CA LYS A 70 0.80 -2.77 -3.35
C LYS A 70 0.37 -2.80 -4.81
N ILE A 71 1.23 -3.35 -5.64
CA ILE A 71 0.97 -3.49 -7.07
C ILE A 71 0.66 -4.94 -7.37
N ILE A 72 -0.47 -5.18 -8.01
CA ILE A 72 -0.88 -6.51 -8.44
C ILE A 72 -0.83 -6.52 -9.97
N ILE A 73 0.05 -7.32 -10.54
CA ILE A 73 0.25 -7.37 -11.98
C ILE A 73 -0.08 -8.76 -12.50
N GLY A 74 -0.91 -8.83 -13.52
CA GLY A 74 -1.24 -10.06 -14.18
C GLY A 74 -2.74 -10.30 -14.25
N GLU A 75 -3.15 -11.19 -15.13
CA GLU A 75 -4.56 -11.53 -15.31
C GLU A 75 -4.90 -12.86 -14.65
N GLN A 76 -4.12 -13.89 -14.95
CA GLN A 76 -4.32 -15.22 -14.39
C GLN A 76 -3.32 -15.51 -13.28
N SER A 77 -2.05 -15.44 -13.64
CA SER A 77 -0.96 -15.62 -12.69
C SER A 77 -0.50 -14.26 -12.21
N LYS A 78 -0.82 -13.91 -10.98
CA LYS A 78 -0.60 -12.55 -10.48
C LYS A 78 0.68 -12.44 -9.67
N VAL A 79 1.43 -11.37 -9.95
CA VAL A 79 2.58 -10.98 -9.15
C VAL A 79 2.14 -9.87 -8.21
N ARG A 80 2.48 -10.00 -6.95
CA ARG A 80 2.15 -9.01 -5.93
C ARG A 80 3.43 -8.42 -5.38
N LEU A 81 3.55 -7.10 -5.50
CA LEU A 81 4.76 -6.37 -5.10
C LEU A 81 4.39 -5.31 -4.08
N GLY A 82 5.24 -5.15 -3.09
CA GLY A 82 5.08 -4.10 -2.10
C GLY A 82 6.17 -3.05 -2.24
N ILE A 83 5.79 -1.79 -2.16
CA ILE A 83 6.73 -0.67 -2.27
C ILE A 83 6.55 0.21 -1.04
N ILE A 84 7.63 0.45 -0.33
CA ILE A 84 7.68 1.38 0.80
C ILE A 84 8.95 2.20 0.68
N GLU A 85 9.03 3.27 1.47
CA GLU A 85 10.22 4.09 1.50
C GLU A 85 11.44 3.26 1.90
N TRP A 86 12.57 3.52 1.26
CA TRP A 86 13.79 2.74 1.51
C TRP A 86 14.20 2.75 2.98
N SER A 87 14.08 3.90 3.65
CA SER A 87 14.45 4.00 5.06
C SER A 87 13.61 3.09 5.95
N VAL A 88 12.31 2.97 5.65
CA VAL A 88 11.41 2.08 6.39
C VAL A 88 11.75 0.61 6.11
N LEU A 89 11.99 0.29 4.83
CA LEU A 89 12.37 -1.07 4.47
C LEU A 89 13.68 -1.47 5.14
N LYS A 90 14.63 -0.55 5.20
CA LYS A 90 15.92 -0.80 5.85
C LYS A 90 15.74 -1.12 7.33
N GLU A 91 14.90 -0.35 8.02
CA GLU A 91 14.60 -0.64 9.43
C GLU A 91 13.97 -2.00 9.62
N LEU A 92 13.04 -2.37 8.75
CA LEU A 92 12.39 -3.67 8.82
C LEU A 92 13.38 -4.80 8.56
N ILE A 93 14.28 -4.62 7.62
CA ILE A 93 15.31 -5.63 7.32
C ILE A 93 16.25 -5.80 8.52
N GLU A 94 16.70 -4.70 9.09
CA GLU A 94 17.59 -4.75 10.26
C GLU A 94 16.92 -5.42 11.46
N PHE A 95 15.66 -5.11 11.68
CA PHE A 95 14.88 -5.73 12.73
C PHE A 95 14.74 -7.24 12.48
N TRP A 96 14.43 -7.61 11.25
CA TRP A 96 14.23 -9.00 10.88
C TRP A 96 15.52 -9.80 11.04
N GLU A 97 16.65 -9.27 10.61
CA GLU A 97 17.95 -9.93 10.76
C GLU A 97 18.31 -10.10 12.23
N LYS A 98 18.06 -9.10 13.05
CA LYS A 98 18.36 -9.12 14.47
C LYS A 98 17.56 -10.21 15.21
N ASN A 99 16.36 -10.49 14.77
CA ASN A 99 15.48 -11.45 15.43
C ASN A 99 15.51 -12.84 14.81
N ASN A 100 16.07 -12.98 13.60
CA ASN A 100 16.10 -14.26 12.87
C ASN A 100 17.51 -14.69 12.45
N GLY A 101 18.47 -13.82 12.64
CA GLY A 101 19.83 -14.06 12.18
C GLY A 101 20.77 -14.71 13.19
#